data_319c2ad766fc88cc3e4ef2fd84d14bba
#
_entry.id   319c2ad766fc88cc3e4ef2fd84d14bba
#
_cell.length_a   1.000
_cell.length_b   1.000
_cell.length_c   1.000
_cell.angle_alpha   90.00
_cell.angle_beta   90.00
_cell.angle_gamma   90.00
#
_symmetry.space_group_name_H-M   'P 1'
#
loop_
_entity.id
_entity.type
_entity.pdbx_description
1 polymer ?
#
loop_
_entity_poly.entity_id
_entity_poly.type
_entity_poly.pdbx_seq_one_letter_code
_entity_poly.pdbx_strand_id
1 'polypeptide(L)'
;NIPQNKKYYPTAYFYLGFDHLLDGLDHILFIFGLLFCISGFLNIIKTITAFTIAHSLTLGMSVLGLISLPQGTVEALIALTIVYLATEISNKHKYTKTPWFMAFGFGLLHGLGFAGALSDIGVSSNQLFLSLLFFNVGIEIAQIALIPIPLFIIYLSIRFNLLNQAKIFMSLAVGGLGFYWFIDRVIGIIL
;
A
#
# COMPACT_ATOMS: atom_id res chain seq x y z
N ASN A 1 -0.09 -2.28 22.47
CA ASN A 1 -1.20 -2.78 23.31
C ASN A 1 -2.44 -1.95 23.02
N ILE A 2 -3.31 -2.48 22.15
CA ILE A 2 -4.65 -1.90 21.96
C ILE A 2 -5.41 -2.16 23.26
N PRO A 3 -5.96 -1.13 23.93
CA PRO A 3 -6.73 -1.34 25.13
C PRO A 3 -7.94 -2.24 24.77
N GLN A 4 -8.04 -3.40 25.38
CA GLN A 4 -9.21 -4.29 25.26
C GLN A 4 -10.48 -3.69 25.89
N ASN A 5 -10.44 -2.39 26.17
CA ASN A 5 -11.55 -1.66 26.75
C ASN A 5 -12.62 -1.42 25.68
N LYS A 6 -13.78 -2.02 25.86
CA LYS A 6 -14.98 -1.87 24.99
C LYS A 6 -15.29 -0.42 24.58
N LYS A 7 -14.80 0.57 25.34
CA LYS A 7 -15.04 1.99 25.13
C LYS A 7 -14.31 2.54 23.86
N TYR A 8 -13.21 1.91 23.41
CA TYR A 8 -12.43 2.38 22.26
C TYR A 8 -12.58 1.51 21.00
N TYR A 9 -13.35 0.43 21.10
CA TYR A 9 -13.70 -0.39 19.95
C TYR A 9 -14.93 0.24 19.24
N PRO A 10 -14.94 0.33 17.89
CA PRO A 10 -13.95 -0.12 16.90
C PRO A 10 -12.96 0.97 16.46
N THR A 11 -13.01 2.18 17.03
CA THR A 11 -12.20 3.33 16.62
C THR A 11 -10.69 3.10 16.76
N ALA A 12 -10.27 2.24 17.71
CA ALA A 12 -8.86 1.87 17.84
C ALA A 12 -8.30 1.21 16.56
N TYR A 13 -9.11 0.41 15.87
CA TYR A 13 -8.70 -0.21 14.61
C TYR A 13 -8.62 0.78 13.45
N PHE A 14 -9.46 1.81 13.45
CA PHE A 14 -9.33 2.92 12.51
C PHE A 14 -7.97 3.60 12.63
N TYR A 15 -7.58 3.99 13.84
CA TYR A 15 -6.26 4.60 14.06
C TYR A 15 -5.13 3.64 13.71
N LEU A 16 -5.26 2.35 14.06
CA LEU A 16 -4.27 1.34 13.69
C LEU A 16 -4.08 1.24 12.18
N GLY A 17 -5.16 1.26 11.39
CA GLY A 17 -5.09 1.25 9.93
C GLY A 17 -4.50 2.54 9.36
N PHE A 18 -4.85 3.67 9.95
CA PHE A 18 -4.30 4.97 9.58
C PHE A 18 -2.79 5.04 9.82
N ASP A 19 -2.35 4.66 11.01
CA ASP A 19 -0.93 4.63 11.40
C ASP A 19 -0.17 3.58 10.59
N HIS A 20 -0.75 2.40 10.37
CA HIS A 20 -0.15 1.35 9.53
C HIS A 20 0.25 1.85 8.15
N LEU A 21 -0.60 2.65 7.50
CA LEU A 21 -0.29 3.23 6.21
C LEU A 21 0.83 4.27 6.30
N LEU A 22 0.80 5.14 7.30
CA LEU A 22 1.79 6.21 7.47
C LEU A 22 3.15 5.69 7.91
N ASP A 23 3.20 4.62 8.69
CA ASP A 23 4.44 3.98 9.14
C ASP A 23 5.05 3.07 8.06
N GLY A 24 4.22 2.61 7.09
CA GLY A 24 4.64 1.78 5.97
C GLY A 24 5.28 2.60 4.85
N LEU A 25 6.60 2.70 4.81
CA LEU A 25 7.32 3.39 3.72
C LEU A 25 7.01 2.79 2.34
N ASP A 26 6.78 1.49 2.25
CA ASP A 26 6.34 0.77 1.06
C ASP A 26 4.98 1.28 0.54
N HIS A 27 4.01 1.48 1.44
CA HIS A 27 2.71 2.07 1.11
C HIS A 27 2.84 3.52 0.63
N ILE A 28 3.64 4.32 1.31
CA ILE A 28 3.87 5.73 0.93
C ILE A 28 4.51 5.80 -0.46
N LEU A 29 5.59 5.04 -0.69
CA LEU A 29 6.26 5.00 -1.99
C LEU A 29 5.35 4.46 -3.10
N PHE A 30 4.52 3.47 -2.77
CA PHE A 30 3.52 2.95 -3.69
C PHE A 30 2.53 4.03 -4.12
N ILE A 31 1.92 4.77 -3.18
CA ILE A 31 0.97 5.86 -3.47
C ILE A 31 1.66 6.96 -4.30
N PHE A 32 2.85 7.39 -3.90
CA PHE A 32 3.60 8.42 -4.61
C PHE A 32 3.92 7.98 -6.05
N GLY A 33 4.47 6.78 -6.21
CA GLY A 33 4.80 6.25 -7.53
C GLY A 33 3.55 6.06 -8.41
N LEU A 34 2.48 5.54 -7.84
CA LEU A 34 1.23 5.26 -8.54
C LEU A 34 0.62 6.53 -9.15
N LEU A 35 0.66 7.66 -8.42
CA LEU A 35 0.09 8.92 -8.90
C LEU A 35 0.84 9.52 -10.10
N PHE A 36 2.13 9.16 -10.30
CA PHE A 36 2.85 9.51 -11.53
C PHE A 36 2.41 8.68 -12.75
N CYS A 37 1.73 7.55 -12.54
CA CYS A 37 1.25 6.65 -13.58
C CYS A 37 -0.23 6.89 -13.94
N ILE A 38 -0.97 7.67 -13.15
CA ILE A 38 -2.42 7.84 -13.28
C ILE A 38 -2.75 9.26 -13.74
N SER A 39 -3.80 9.38 -14.55
CA SER A 39 -4.43 10.65 -14.86
C SER A 39 -5.93 10.60 -14.59
N GLY A 40 -6.45 11.71 -14.06
CA GLY A 40 -7.86 11.90 -13.78
C GLY A 40 -8.29 11.44 -12.39
N PHE A 41 -9.04 12.31 -11.72
CA PHE A 41 -9.47 12.12 -10.32
C PHE A 41 -10.24 10.82 -10.09
N LEU A 42 -11.16 10.47 -10.99
CA LEU A 42 -11.93 9.22 -10.86
C LEU A 42 -11.05 7.96 -10.95
N ASN A 43 -9.99 8.01 -11.78
CA ASN A 43 -9.05 6.89 -11.86
C ASN A 43 -8.22 6.77 -10.57
N ILE A 44 -7.85 7.89 -9.94
CA ILE A 44 -7.17 7.88 -8.65
C ILE A 44 -8.07 7.20 -7.60
N ILE A 45 -9.31 7.65 -7.44
CA ILE A 45 -10.25 7.05 -6.49
C ILE A 45 -10.44 5.56 -6.75
N LYS A 46 -10.75 5.17 -8.00
CA LYS A 46 -10.91 3.75 -8.36
C LYS A 46 -9.68 2.92 -7.99
N THR A 47 -8.49 3.48 -8.16
CA THR A 47 -7.24 2.76 -7.95
C THR A 47 -6.95 2.56 -6.47
N ILE A 48 -7.12 3.60 -5.64
CA ILE A 48 -6.93 3.47 -4.19
C ILE A 48 -7.97 2.54 -3.57
N THR A 49 -9.24 2.68 -3.94
CA THR A 49 -10.31 1.80 -3.44
C THR A 49 -10.10 0.35 -3.89
N ALA A 50 -9.64 0.11 -5.14
CA ALA A 50 -9.31 -1.24 -5.61
C ALA A 50 -8.17 -1.86 -4.78
N PHE A 51 -7.14 -1.10 -4.44
CA PHE A 51 -6.08 -1.54 -3.54
C PHE A 51 -6.63 -1.90 -2.16
N THR A 52 -7.41 -1.01 -1.54
CA THR A 52 -7.98 -1.22 -0.19
C THR A 52 -8.91 -2.43 -0.13
N ILE A 53 -9.75 -2.64 -1.16
CA ILE A 53 -10.63 -3.83 -1.24
C ILE A 53 -9.80 -5.11 -1.32
N ALA A 54 -8.79 -5.15 -2.19
CA ALA A 54 -7.92 -6.30 -2.37
C ALA A 54 -7.12 -6.60 -1.08
N HIS A 55 -6.58 -5.57 -0.45
CA HIS A 55 -5.89 -5.64 0.84
C HIS A 55 -6.80 -6.22 1.92
N SER A 56 -8.03 -5.70 2.03
CA SER A 56 -9.03 -6.18 2.99
C SER A 56 -9.34 -7.66 2.81
N LEU A 57 -9.46 -8.10 1.55
CA LEU A 57 -9.79 -9.48 1.21
C LEU A 57 -8.70 -10.44 1.70
N THR A 58 -7.45 -10.21 1.33
CA THR A 58 -6.34 -11.10 1.69
C THR A 58 -5.97 -11.00 3.16
N LEU A 59 -6.03 -9.81 3.76
CA LEU A 59 -5.87 -9.64 5.19
C LEU A 59 -6.92 -10.44 5.97
N GLY A 60 -8.20 -10.34 5.58
CA GLY A 60 -9.28 -11.12 6.20
C GLY A 60 -9.09 -12.63 6.04
N MET A 61 -8.73 -13.10 4.84
CA MET A 61 -8.47 -14.52 4.58
C MET A 61 -7.29 -15.04 5.42
N SER A 62 -6.25 -14.24 5.57
CA SER A 62 -5.07 -14.61 6.34
C SER A 62 -5.34 -14.64 7.85
N VAL A 63 -6.06 -13.64 8.39
CA VAL A 63 -6.47 -13.63 9.81
C VAL A 63 -7.41 -14.79 10.15
N LEU A 64 -8.23 -15.22 9.19
CA LEU A 64 -9.08 -16.43 9.33
C LEU A 64 -8.30 -17.74 9.17
N GLY A 65 -7.00 -17.69 8.89
CA GLY A 65 -6.17 -18.89 8.70
C GLY A 65 -6.42 -19.63 7.37
N LEU A 66 -7.15 -19.01 6.42
CA LEU A 66 -7.44 -19.61 5.11
C LEU A 66 -6.23 -19.54 4.16
N ILE A 67 -5.37 -18.55 4.34
CA ILE A 67 -4.12 -18.39 3.59
C ILE A 67 -3.01 -18.07 4.58
N SER A 68 -1.89 -18.79 4.48
CA SER A 68 -0.67 -18.49 5.24
C SER A 68 0.53 -18.62 4.32
N LEU A 69 1.32 -17.56 4.24
CA LEU A 69 2.58 -17.53 3.51
C LEU A 69 3.71 -17.06 4.45
N PRO A 70 4.95 -17.54 4.26
CA PRO A 70 6.08 -17.04 5.03
C PRO A 70 6.23 -15.51 4.88
N GLN A 71 6.34 -14.79 5.98
CA GLN A 71 6.35 -13.33 6.02
C GLN A 71 7.43 -12.74 5.11
N GLY A 72 8.67 -13.25 5.17
CA GLY A 72 9.76 -12.78 4.33
C GLY A 72 9.47 -12.93 2.83
N THR A 73 8.79 -14.02 2.42
CA THR A 73 8.38 -14.22 1.02
C THR A 73 7.38 -13.16 0.57
N VAL A 74 6.39 -12.85 1.41
CA VAL A 74 5.39 -11.82 1.11
C VAL A 74 6.06 -10.45 1.00
N GLU A 75 6.94 -10.10 1.94
CA GLU A 75 7.67 -8.83 1.93
C GLU A 75 8.60 -8.70 0.71
N ALA A 76 9.27 -9.77 0.28
CA ALA A 76 10.05 -9.78 -0.95
C ALA A 76 9.16 -9.54 -2.19
N LEU A 77 7.97 -10.16 -2.25
CA LEU A 77 7.01 -9.93 -3.34
C LEU A 77 6.46 -8.49 -3.33
N ILE A 78 6.17 -7.93 -2.15
CA ILE A 78 5.78 -6.52 -2.01
C ILE A 78 6.89 -5.62 -2.57
N ALA A 79 8.15 -5.85 -2.19
CA ALA A 79 9.28 -5.08 -2.71
C ALA A 79 9.40 -5.17 -4.24
N LEU A 80 9.15 -6.34 -4.84
CA LEU A 80 9.09 -6.49 -6.30
C LEU A 80 7.95 -5.68 -6.94
N THR A 81 6.79 -5.55 -6.29
CA THR A 81 5.71 -4.70 -6.82
C THR A 81 6.13 -3.23 -6.89
N ILE A 82 6.92 -2.77 -5.92
CA ILE A 82 7.48 -1.41 -5.89
C ILE A 82 8.51 -1.22 -7.03
N VAL A 83 9.38 -2.21 -7.28
CA VAL A 83 10.30 -2.20 -8.41
C VAL A 83 9.54 -2.16 -9.75
N TYR A 84 8.50 -2.97 -9.88
CA TYR A 84 7.64 -2.95 -11.08
C TYR A 84 7.00 -1.57 -11.28
N LEU A 85 6.47 -0.95 -10.23
CA LEU A 85 5.90 0.39 -10.28
C LEU A 85 6.93 1.43 -10.78
N ALA A 86 8.19 1.32 -10.36
CA ALA A 86 9.25 2.19 -10.83
C ALA A 86 9.47 2.09 -12.35
N THR A 87 9.33 0.88 -12.92
CA THR A 87 9.40 0.71 -14.38
C THR A 87 8.22 1.38 -15.11
N GLU A 88 7.02 1.32 -14.52
CA GLU A 88 5.84 2.00 -15.06
C GLU A 88 5.99 3.54 -15.03
N ILE A 89 6.56 4.11 -13.96
CA ILE A 89 6.84 5.55 -13.86
C ILE A 89 7.83 6.00 -14.96
N SER A 90 8.84 5.18 -15.23
CA SER A 90 9.87 5.45 -16.26
C SER A 90 9.35 5.33 -17.68
N ASN A 91 8.23 4.65 -17.88
CA ASN A 91 7.68 4.42 -19.20
C ASN A 91 7.17 5.73 -19.82
N LYS A 92 7.87 6.21 -20.88
CA LYS A 92 7.62 7.52 -21.49
C LYS A 92 6.29 7.60 -22.27
N HIS A 93 5.67 6.45 -22.58
CA HIS A 93 4.70 6.42 -23.64
C HIS A 93 3.23 6.44 -23.25
N LYS A 94 2.83 6.17 -22.01
CA LYS A 94 1.39 6.30 -21.62
C LYS A 94 1.16 6.19 -20.11
N TYR A 95 0.12 6.89 -19.63
CA TYR A 95 -0.55 6.53 -18.40
C TYR A 95 -1.05 5.08 -18.48
N THR A 96 -0.94 4.33 -17.42
CA THR A 96 -1.43 2.95 -17.34
C THR A 96 -2.92 2.92 -17.66
N LYS A 97 -3.33 2.07 -18.62
CA LYS A 97 -4.73 2.01 -19.07
C LYS A 97 -5.69 1.52 -17.97
N THR A 98 -5.21 0.62 -17.12
CA THR A 98 -5.99 -0.01 -16.07
C THR A 98 -5.23 0.00 -14.73
N PRO A 99 -4.93 1.19 -14.18
CA PRO A 99 -4.12 1.31 -12.96
C PRO A 99 -4.79 0.63 -11.75
N TRP A 100 -6.13 0.62 -11.71
CA TRP A 100 -6.90 -0.05 -10.67
C TRP A 100 -6.67 -1.57 -10.64
N PHE A 101 -6.44 -2.20 -11.79
CA PHE A 101 -6.17 -3.64 -11.85
C PHE A 101 -4.78 -3.97 -11.29
N MET A 102 -3.79 -3.16 -11.61
CA MET A 102 -2.45 -3.25 -11.04
C MET A 102 -2.49 -3.05 -9.52
N ALA A 103 -3.17 -2.00 -9.06
CA ALA A 103 -3.32 -1.71 -7.64
C ALA A 103 -4.08 -2.81 -6.89
N PHE A 104 -5.08 -3.43 -7.52
CA PHE A 104 -5.77 -4.59 -6.97
C PHE A 104 -4.81 -5.75 -6.72
N GLY A 105 -4.00 -6.13 -7.72
CA GLY A 105 -2.99 -7.19 -7.59
C GLY A 105 -1.98 -6.90 -6.48
N PHE A 106 -1.53 -5.64 -6.36
CA PHE A 106 -0.61 -5.23 -5.30
C PHE A 106 -1.29 -5.24 -3.93
N GLY A 107 -2.54 -4.78 -3.83
CA GLY A 107 -3.32 -4.83 -2.61
C GLY A 107 -3.48 -6.26 -2.07
N LEU A 108 -3.66 -7.26 -2.94
CA LEU A 108 -3.71 -8.67 -2.53
C LEU A 108 -2.41 -9.11 -1.82
N LEU A 109 -1.25 -8.71 -2.33
CA LEU A 109 0.04 -9.03 -1.70
C LEU A 109 0.25 -8.28 -0.38
N HIS A 110 -0.05 -6.98 -0.37
CA HIS A 110 0.11 -6.16 0.84
C HIS A 110 -0.78 -6.63 2.00
N GLY A 111 -2.01 -7.08 1.73
CA GLY A 111 -2.89 -7.60 2.77
C GLY A 111 -2.37 -8.88 3.44
N LEU A 112 -1.58 -9.69 2.73
CA LEU A 112 -0.91 -10.85 3.30
C LEU A 112 0.26 -10.44 4.21
N GLY A 113 0.92 -9.32 3.94
CA GLY A 113 2.08 -8.85 4.69
C GLY A 113 1.78 -8.39 6.11
N PHE A 114 0.55 -7.95 6.41
CA PHE A 114 0.18 -7.43 7.73
C PHE A 114 -0.58 -8.45 8.61
N ALA A 115 -0.94 -9.59 8.07
CA ALA A 115 -1.77 -10.57 8.77
C ALA A 115 -1.15 -11.09 10.08
N GLY A 116 0.16 -11.30 10.12
CA GLY A 116 0.89 -11.70 11.32
C GLY A 116 0.73 -10.70 12.46
N ALA A 117 1.00 -9.42 12.19
CA ALA A 117 0.90 -8.35 13.18
C ALA A 117 -0.54 -8.19 13.73
N LEU A 118 -1.56 -8.35 12.89
CA LEU A 118 -2.95 -8.26 13.34
C LEU A 118 -3.37 -9.48 14.16
N SER A 119 -2.84 -10.67 13.86
CA SER A 119 -3.08 -11.89 14.65
C SER A 119 -2.49 -11.78 16.06
N ASP A 120 -1.32 -11.18 16.20
CA ASP A 120 -0.65 -10.97 17.49
C ASP A 120 -1.41 -10.01 18.41
N ILE A 121 -2.21 -9.12 17.85
CA ILE A 121 -3.07 -8.18 18.60
C ILE A 121 -4.27 -8.90 19.24
N GLY A 122 -4.65 -10.08 18.73
CA GLY A 122 -5.68 -10.91 19.32
C GLY A 122 -7.10 -10.38 19.09
N VAL A 123 -7.55 -10.35 17.83
CA VAL A 123 -8.92 -9.96 17.49
C VAL A 123 -9.90 -11.07 17.85
N SER A 124 -10.91 -10.77 18.67
CA SER A 124 -12.00 -11.71 18.96
C SER A 124 -12.77 -12.03 17.66
N SER A 125 -13.06 -13.33 17.42
CA SER A 125 -13.81 -13.78 16.23
C SER A 125 -15.15 -13.07 16.04
N ASN A 126 -15.82 -12.73 17.13
CA ASN A 126 -17.11 -12.02 17.10
C ASN A 126 -16.99 -10.53 16.67
N GLN A 127 -15.77 -9.97 16.67
CA GLN A 127 -15.51 -8.57 16.36
C GLN A 127 -14.64 -8.41 15.10
N LEU A 128 -14.19 -9.52 14.51
CA LEU A 128 -13.24 -9.53 13.40
C LEU A 128 -13.71 -8.68 12.21
N PHE A 129 -14.95 -8.83 11.80
CA PHE A 129 -15.49 -8.09 10.65
C PHE A 129 -15.42 -6.57 10.85
N LEU A 130 -15.88 -6.08 12.00
CA LEU A 130 -15.84 -4.63 12.30
C LEU A 130 -14.41 -4.13 12.48
N SER A 131 -13.53 -4.92 13.10
CA SER A 131 -12.11 -4.57 13.25
C SER A 131 -11.44 -4.40 11.89
N LEU A 132 -11.62 -5.36 10.98
CA LEU A 132 -11.10 -5.29 9.62
C LEU A 132 -11.70 -4.14 8.82
N LEU A 133 -13.01 -3.91 8.94
CA LEU A 133 -13.69 -2.80 8.28
C LEU A 133 -13.09 -1.45 8.71
N PHE A 134 -13.01 -1.19 10.02
CA PHE A 134 -12.48 0.08 10.53
C PHE A 134 -10.99 0.24 10.24
N PHE A 135 -10.22 -0.83 10.30
CA PHE A 135 -8.80 -0.83 9.91
C PHE A 135 -8.63 -0.40 8.45
N ASN A 136 -9.39 -0.99 7.52
CA ASN A 136 -9.30 -0.65 6.11
C ASN A 136 -9.87 0.73 5.78
N VAL A 137 -10.90 1.21 6.50
CA VAL A 137 -11.35 2.60 6.41
C VAL A 137 -10.23 3.55 6.87
N GLY A 138 -9.49 3.20 7.93
CA GLY A 138 -8.32 3.96 8.37
C GLY A 138 -7.25 4.07 7.28
N ILE A 139 -6.91 2.95 6.63
CA ILE A 139 -5.99 2.90 5.49
C ILE A 139 -6.48 3.83 4.37
N GLU A 140 -7.74 3.72 3.94
CA GLU A 140 -8.27 4.50 2.82
C GLU A 140 -8.28 6.01 3.12
N ILE A 141 -8.63 6.41 4.34
CA ILE A 141 -8.57 7.82 4.76
C ILE A 141 -7.12 8.33 4.79
N ALA A 142 -6.17 7.54 5.27
CA ALA A 142 -4.75 7.91 5.25
C ALA A 142 -4.23 8.05 3.80
N GLN A 143 -4.63 7.15 2.88
CA GLN A 143 -4.31 7.27 1.45
C GLN A 143 -4.83 8.59 0.87
N ILE A 144 -6.12 8.90 1.12
CA ILE A 144 -6.74 10.15 0.65
C ILE A 144 -6.01 11.37 1.21
N ALA A 145 -5.63 11.34 2.49
CA ALA A 145 -4.90 12.43 3.13
C ALA A 145 -3.50 12.66 2.55
N LEU A 146 -2.84 11.60 2.06
CA LEU A 146 -1.52 11.68 1.43
C LEU A 146 -1.55 12.17 -0.02
N ILE A 147 -2.63 11.92 -0.77
CA ILE A 147 -2.75 12.25 -2.21
C ILE A 147 -2.39 13.69 -2.56
N PRO A 148 -2.79 14.72 -1.80
CA PRO A 148 -2.47 16.12 -2.14
C PRO A 148 -0.97 16.38 -2.30
N ILE A 149 -0.11 15.67 -1.55
CA ILE A 149 1.34 15.90 -1.56
C ILE A 149 1.95 15.55 -2.94
N PRO A 150 1.86 14.29 -3.44
CA PRO A 150 2.39 13.97 -4.76
C PRO A 150 1.66 14.69 -5.90
N LEU A 151 0.37 15.00 -5.79
CA LEU A 151 -0.32 15.81 -6.78
C LEU A 151 0.24 17.23 -6.84
N PHE A 152 0.58 17.83 -5.71
CA PHE A 152 1.23 19.14 -5.67
C PHE A 152 2.62 19.10 -6.28
N ILE A 153 3.41 18.04 -6.02
CA ILE A 153 4.72 17.83 -6.65
C ILE A 153 4.56 17.70 -8.18
N ILE A 154 3.59 16.92 -8.66
CA ILE A 154 3.29 16.77 -10.08
C ILE A 154 2.88 18.12 -10.70
N TYR A 155 1.98 18.86 -10.03
CA TYR A 155 1.56 20.18 -10.47
C TYR A 155 2.74 21.15 -10.64
N LEU A 156 3.62 21.26 -9.64
CA LEU A 156 4.81 22.08 -9.72
C LEU A 156 5.75 21.61 -10.83
N SER A 157 5.93 20.30 -10.98
CA SER A 157 6.77 19.72 -12.04
C SER A 157 6.26 20.07 -13.45
N ILE A 158 4.93 20.08 -13.64
CA ILE A 158 4.30 20.54 -14.88
C ILE A 158 4.50 22.04 -15.07
N ARG A 159 4.25 22.82 -14.02
CA ARG A 159 4.34 24.30 -14.05
C ARG A 159 5.74 24.80 -14.44
N PHE A 160 6.78 24.07 -14.03
CA PHE A 160 8.18 24.42 -14.29
C PHE A 160 8.81 23.61 -15.44
N ASN A 161 8.03 22.84 -16.21
CA ASN A 161 8.52 21.97 -17.29
C ASN A 161 9.56 20.91 -16.84
N LEU A 162 9.45 20.45 -15.60
CA LEU A 162 10.35 19.46 -14.96
C LEU A 162 9.71 18.09 -14.81
N LEU A 163 8.56 17.81 -15.45
CA LEU A 163 7.83 16.55 -15.24
C LEU A 163 8.67 15.31 -15.59
N ASN A 164 9.47 15.38 -16.66
CA ASN A 164 10.34 14.25 -17.04
C ASN A 164 11.43 14.00 -15.98
N GLN A 165 12.04 15.03 -15.46
CA GLN A 165 13.04 14.95 -14.40
C GLN A 165 12.42 14.40 -13.12
N ALA A 166 11.22 14.88 -12.75
CA ALA A 166 10.47 14.38 -11.61
C ALA A 166 10.11 12.88 -11.75
N LYS A 167 9.70 12.44 -12.93
CA LYS A 167 9.45 11.01 -13.22
C LYS A 167 10.72 10.18 -13.10
N ILE A 168 11.84 10.63 -13.66
CA ILE A 168 13.13 9.93 -13.55
C ILE A 168 13.54 9.83 -12.09
N PHE A 169 13.50 10.94 -11.35
CA PHE A 169 13.85 10.95 -9.93
C PHE A 169 12.95 9.99 -9.13
N MET A 170 11.62 10.07 -9.33
CA MET A 170 10.67 9.21 -8.63
C MET A 170 10.90 7.73 -8.99
N SER A 171 11.11 7.41 -10.26
CA SER A 171 11.41 6.04 -10.70
C SER A 171 12.70 5.50 -10.04
N LEU A 172 13.76 6.30 -9.99
CA LEU A 172 15.01 5.91 -9.34
C LEU A 172 14.86 5.75 -7.83
N ALA A 173 14.14 6.65 -7.16
CA ALA A 173 13.90 6.58 -5.72
C ALA A 173 13.06 5.36 -5.35
N VAL A 174 11.92 5.17 -6.02
CA VAL A 174 11.00 4.05 -5.79
C VAL A 174 11.68 2.71 -6.16
N GLY A 175 12.32 2.66 -7.33
CA GLY A 175 13.00 1.46 -7.82
C GLY A 175 14.22 1.09 -6.99
N GLY A 176 15.04 2.07 -6.60
CA GLY A 176 16.24 1.84 -5.78
C GLY A 176 15.89 1.32 -4.39
N LEU A 177 14.92 1.94 -3.71
CA LEU A 177 14.46 1.47 -2.39
C LEU A 177 13.76 0.11 -2.49
N GLY A 178 12.89 -0.08 -3.48
CA GLY A 178 12.22 -1.37 -3.70
C GLY A 178 13.21 -2.50 -3.98
N PHE A 179 14.24 -2.24 -4.81
CA PHE A 179 15.28 -3.22 -5.09
C PHE A 179 16.16 -3.53 -3.86
N TYR A 180 16.51 -2.50 -3.09
CA TYR A 180 17.22 -2.68 -1.83
C TYR A 180 16.43 -3.59 -0.87
N TRP A 181 15.15 -3.31 -0.64
CA TRP A 181 14.30 -4.14 0.21
C TRP A 181 14.13 -5.56 -0.33
N PHE A 182 13.99 -5.71 -1.65
CA PHE A 182 13.91 -7.04 -2.25
C PHE A 182 15.15 -7.89 -1.92
N ILE A 183 16.34 -7.33 -2.12
CA ILE A 183 17.60 -8.04 -1.82
C ILE A 183 17.69 -8.35 -0.32
N ASP A 184 17.40 -7.37 0.54
CA ASP A 184 17.41 -7.53 2.00
C ASP A 184 16.50 -8.68 2.46
N ARG A 185 15.26 -8.74 1.95
CA ARG A 185 14.30 -9.80 2.28
C ARG A 185 14.71 -11.16 1.71
N VAL A 186 15.24 -11.22 0.49
CA VAL A 186 15.72 -12.48 -0.10
C VAL A 186 16.91 -13.03 0.69
N ILE A 187 17.86 -12.18 1.08
CA ILE A 187 18.98 -12.60 1.94
C ILE A 187 18.46 -13.14 3.27
N GLY A 188 17.52 -12.46 3.91
CA GLY A 188 16.92 -12.91 5.18
C GLY A 188 16.08 -14.20 5.09
N ILE A 189 15.70 -14.63 3.88
CA ILE A 189 15.03 -15.93 3.66
C ILE A 189 16.04 -17.07 3.51
N ILE A 190 17.22 -16.77 2.95
CA ILE A 190 18.23 -17.79 2.59
C ILE A 190 19.18 -18.06 3.75
N LEU A 191 19.51 -17.05 4.53
CA LEU A 191 20.44 -17.11 5.68
C LEU A 191 19.72 -17.25 7.01
#